data_e0cc8ca7915ba625e0bb06d83fb5fdab
#
_entry.id   e0cc8ca7915ba625e0bb06d83fb5fdab
#
_cell.length_a   1.000
_cell.length_b   1.000
_cell.length_c   1.000
_cell.angle_alpha   90.00
_cell.angle_beta   90.00
_cell.angle_gamma   90.00
#
_symmetry.space_group_name_H-M   'P 1'
#
loop_
_entity.id
_entity.type
_entity.pdbx_description
1 polymer ?
#
loop_
_entity_poly.entity_id
_entity_poly.type
_entity_poly.pdbx_seq_one_letter_code
_entity_poly.pdbx_strand_id
1 'polypeptide(L)'
;NGDQLGGQYLTMTSLPHFGLLTSYSANSRVTDSAAAGTAIACGVKTNNGSIGVDAEGNPVKSIAYQLHEEDYNVGIITTVPHNHATPTAFYANNVNRDACYEMCLQIPTSGFEFYAGSGFIDYRGRHNDLRPIDEVIEERGYKVVYGLNEYDAEVKAGFDVILHATNH
;
A
#
# COMPACT_ATOMS: atom_id res chain seq x y z
N ASN A 1 -21.02 -14.61 -8.18
CA ASN A 1 -22.18 -15.15 -8.89
C ASN A 1 -23.46 -14.74 -8.17
N GLY A 2 -24.05 -13.60 -8.59
CA GLY A 2 -25.22 -12.99 -7.96
C GLY A 2 -26.43 -13.92 -7.90
N ASP A 3 -26.63 -14.75 -8.92
CA ASP A 3 -27.74 -15.70 -8.99
C ASP A 3 -27.67 -16.79 -7.92
N GLN A 4 -26.47 -17.17 -7.50
CA GLN A 4 -26.27 -18.14 -6.40
C GLN A 4 -26.41 -17.51 -5.01
N LEU A 5 -26.37 -16.18 -4.92
CA LEU A 5 -26.47 -15.41 -3.68
C LEU A 5 -27.81 -14.67 -3.53
N GLY A 6 -28.87 -15.09 -4.23
CA GLY A 6 -30.21 -14.52 -4.05
C GLY A 6 -30.74 -13.69 -5.21
N GLY A 7 -30.19 -13.87 -6.42
CA GLY A 7 -30.78 -13.33 -7.65
C GLY A 7 -30.58 -11.84 -7.90
N GLN A 8 -29.63 -11.19 -7.20
CA GLN A 8 -29.26 -9.80 -7.49
C GLN A 8 -27.98 -9.75 -8.30
N TYR A 9 -28.01 -9.02 -9.41
CA TYR A 9 -26.79 -8.74 -10.19
C TYR A 9 -25.84 -7.86 -9.40
N LEU A 10 -24.53 -8.16 -9.49
CA LEU A 10 -23.52 -7.27 -8.95
C LEU A 10 -23.51 -5.97 -9.76
N THR A 11 -23.38 -4.83 -9.10
CA THR A 11 -23.31 -3.52 -9.77
C THR A 11 -22.24 -3.48 -10.86
N MET A 12 -21.09 -4.14 -10.62
CA MET A 12 -20.01 -4.22 -11.61
C MET A 12 -20.41 -4.88 -12.93
N THR A 13 -21.41 -5.78 -12.93
CA THR A 13 -21.89 -6.46 -14.15
C THR A 13 -22.81 -5.59 -15.00
N SER A 14 -23.27 -4.46 -14.48
CA SER A 14 -24.10 -3.49 -15.20
C SER A 14 -23.31 -2.30 -15.77
N LEU A 15 -21.98 -2.26 -15.56
CA LEU A 15 -21.13 -1.19 -16.11
C LEU A 15 -21.07 -1.29 -17.65
N PRO A 16 -21.10 -0.14 -18.36
CA PRO A 16 -21.17 -0.13 -19.83
C PRO A 16 -19.86 -0.54 -20.51
N HIS A 17 -18.75 -0.53 -19.78
CA HIS A 17 -17.43 -0.88 -20.30
C HIS A 17 -16.82 -2.02 -19.50
N PHE A 18 -16.22 -2.96 -20.17
CA PHE A 18 -15.45 -4.05 -19.55
C PHE A 18 -14.14 -4.29 -20.31
N GLY A 19 -13.18 -4.91 -19.64
CA GLY A 19 -11.91 -5.30 -20.23
C GLY A 19 -11.47 -6.68 -19.75
N LEU A 20 -10.56 -7.28 -20.47
CA LEU A 20 -9.91 -8.53 -20.09
C LEU A 20 -8.47 -8.24 -19.70
N LEU A 21 -7.99 -8.88 -18.64
CA LEU A 21 -6.60 -8.80 -18.20
C LEU A 21 -6.05 -10.20 -17.93
N THR A 22 -4.75 -10.34 -18.01
CA THR A 22 -4.05 -11.55 -17.59
C THR A 22 -3.54 -11.39 -16.17
N SER A 23 -3.76 -12.40 -15.32
CA SER A 23 -3.46 -12.34 -13.89
C SER A 23 -2.18 -13.09 -13.47
N TYR A 24 -1.39 -13.63 -14.40
CA TYR A 24 -0.13 -14.30 -14.09
C TYR A 24 0.98 -13.30 -13.76
N SER A 25 1.91 -13.67 -12.87
CA SER A 25 3.13 -12.91 -12.58
C SER A 25 4.26 -13.24 -13.56
N ALA A 26 5.40 -12.57 -13.48
CA ALA A 26 6.51 -12.82 -14.39
C ALA A 26 7.07 -14.24 -14.29
N ASN A 27 7.05 -14.85 -13.10
CA ASN A 27 7.63 -16.17 -12.83
C ASN A 27 6.60 -17.25 -12.47
N SER A 28 5.27 -16.95 -12.43
CA SER A 28 4.27 -17.92 -12.00
C SER A 28 2.94 -17.72 -12.70
N ARG A 29 2.25 -18.83 -13.01
CA ARG A 29 0.87 -18.80 -13.53
C ARG A 29 -0.15 -18.27 -12.52
N VAL A 30 0.14 -18.40 -11.23
CA VAL A 30 -0.65 -17.87 -10.13
C VAL A 30 0.11 -16.74 -9.48
N THR A 31 -0.39 -15.51 -9.62
CA THR A 31 0.22 -14.34 -8.99
C THR A 31 -0.04 -14.33 -7.48
N ASP A 32 0.88 -13.74 -6.73
CA ASP A 32 0.64 -13.37 -5.34
C ASP A 32 0.22 -11.89 -5.22
N SER A 33 -0.07 -11.43 -4.00
CA SER A 33 -0.49 -10.05 -3.74
C SER A 33 0.59 -9.02 -4.07
N ALA A 34 1.86 -9.39 -3.92
CA ALA A 34 2.99 -8.50 -4.20
C ALA A 34 3.11 -8.20 -5.69
N ALA A 35 3.17 -9.26 -6.50
CA ALA A 35 3.26 -9.13 -7.96
C ALA A 35 1.97 -8.54 -8.56
N ALA A 36 0.79 -8.91 -8.05
CA ALA A 36 -0.47 -8.34 -8.51
C ALA A 36 -0.58 -6.85 -8.14
N GLY A 37 -0.22 -6.48 -6.91
CA GLY A 37 -0.18 -5.08 -6.47
C GLY A 37 0.77 -4.25 -7.32
N THR A 38 1.97 -4.76 -7.61
CA THR A 38 2.94 -4.10 -8.49
C THR A 38 2.40 -3.93 -9.91
N ALA A 39 1.74 -4.95 -10.46
CA ALA A 39 1.14 -4.83 -11.79
C ALA A 39 0.04 -3.77 -11.85
N ILE A 40 -0.77 -3.64 -10.79
CA ILE A 40 -1.82 -2.61 -10.68
C ILE A 40 -1.20 -1.23 -10.48
N ALA A 41 -0.23 -1.10 -9.58
CA ALA A 41 0.36 0.19 -9.21
C ALA A 41 1.32 0.74 -10.28
N CYS A 42 2.10 -0.12 -10.93
CA CYS A 42 3.22 0.28 -11.79
C CYS A 42 3.03 -0.12 -13.27
N GLY A 43 2.02 -0.90 -13.60
CA GLY A 43 1.76 -1.34 -14.97
C GLY A 43 2.76 -2.39 -15.52
N VAL A 44 3.58 -2.97 -14.67
CA VAL A 44 4.59 -3.99 -15.05
C VAL A 44 4.37 -5.31 -14.32
N LYS A 45 4.75 -6.41 -14.95
CA LYS A 45 4.78 -7.72 -14.28
C LYS A 45 6.11 -7.91 -13.57
N THR A 46 6.03 -8.36 -12.33
CA THR A 46 7.18 -8.75 -11.51
C THR A 46 7.08 -10.20 -11.05
N ASN A 47 8.10 -10.69 -10.37
CA ASN A 47 8.12 -12.02 -9.76
C ASN A 47 7.25 -12.06 -8.51
N ASN A 48 6.63 -13.22 -8.22
CA ASN A 48 5.96 -13.42 -6.93
C ASN A 48 6.93 -13.10 -5.78
N GLY A 49 6.42 -12.40 -4.76
CA GLY A 49 7.20 -11.95 -3.63
C GLY A 49 7.90 -10.60 -3.81
N SER A 50 7.91 -10.02 -5.02
CA SER A 50 8.53 -8.72 -5.29
C SER A 50 7.50 -7.59 -5.36
N ILE A 51 7.87 -6.42 -4.88
CA ILE A 51 7.01 -5.24 -4.74
C ILE A 51 7.70 -4.03 -5.39
N GLY A 52 6.98 -3.33 -6.29
CA GLY A 52 7.46 -2.08 -6.89
C GLY A 52 8.74 -2.20 -7.70
N VAL A 53 9.07 -3.39 -8.16
CA VAL A 53 10.24 -3.68 -9.01
C VAL A 53 9.80 -4.46 -10.25
N ASP A 54 10.59 -4.42 -11.31
CA ASP A 54 10.39 -5.26 -12.50
C ASP A 54 10.82 -6.73 -12.25
N ALA A 55 10.77 -7.56 -13.28
CA ALA A 55 11.16 -8.98 -13.18
C ALA A 55 12.65 -9.18 -12.93
N GLU A 56 13.47 -8.20 -13.26
CA GLU A 56 14.93 -8.15 -13.07
C GLU A 56 15.30 -7.56 -11.70
N GLY A 57 14.33 -7.04 -10.93
CA GLY A 57 14.53 -6.45 -9.61
C GLY A 57 14.84 -4.95 -9.63
N ASN A 58 14.72 -4.28 -10.77
CA ASN A 58 14.92 -2.82 -10.83
C ASN A 58 13.68 -2.09 -10.32
N PRO A 59 13.83 -1.02 -9.52
CA PRO A 59 12.71 -0.19 -9.05
C PRO A 59 11.88 0.39 -10.20
N VAL A 60 10.55 0.35 -10.03
CA VAL A 60 9.61 0.98 -10.97
C VAL A 60 8.70 1.96 -10.23
N LYS A 61 8.35 3.06 -10.90
CA LYS A 61 7.45 4.06 -10.32
C LYS A 61 5.99 3.62 -10.43
N SER A 62 5.27 3.77 -9.34
CA SER A 62 3.81 3.60 -9.33
C SER A 62 3.09 4.81 -9.92
N ILE A 63 1.82 4.63 -10.27
CA ILE A 63 0.93 5.72 -10.65
C ILE A 63 0.80 6.79 -9.53
N ALA A 64 0.93 6.38 -8.26
CA ALA A 64 0.89 7.29 -7.13
C ALA A 64 2.04 8.32 -7.19
N TYR A 65 3.26 7.88 -7.45
CA TYR A 65 4.40 8.78 -7.65
C TYR A 65 4.24 9.68 -8.90
N GLN A 66 3.70 9.13 -9.99
CA GLN A 66 3.48 9.92 -11.21
C GLN A 66 2.48 11.05 -10.96
N LEU A 67 1.40 10.79 -10.23
CA LEU A 67 0.42 11.81 -9.88
C LEU A 67 0.96 12.82 -8.86
N HIS A 68 1.74 12.36 -7.88
CA HIS A 68 2.37 13.26 -6.91
C HIS A 68 3.37 14.22 -7.57
N GLU A 69 4.11 13.78 -8.58
CA GLU A 69 4.99 14.63 -9.39
C GLU A 69 4.23 15.69 -10.22
N GLU A 70 2.92 15.49 -10.45
CA GLU A 70 2.00 16.43 -11.11
C GLU A 70 1.20 17.28 -10.09
N ASP A 71 1.73 17.42 -8.87
CA ASP A 71 1.14 18.21 -7.77
C ASP A 71 -0.24 17.70 -7.27
N TYR A 72 -0.56 16.40 -7.44
CA TYR A 72 -1.72 15.80 -6.79
C TYR A 72 -1.36 15.32 -5.38
N ASN A 73 -2.25 15.57 -4.43
CA ASN A 73 -2.17 14.93 -3.12
C ASN A 73 -2.49 13.45 -3.23
N VAL A 74 -1.69 12.61 -2.57
CA VAL A 74 -1.81 11.16 -2.62
C VAL A 74 -2.15 10.59 -1.25
N GLY A 75 -3.19 9.76 -1.19
CA GLY A 75 -3.56 9.00 0.00
C GLY A 75 -3.61 7.50 -0.27
N ILE A 76 -2.97 6.71 0.58
CA ILE A 76 -3.00 5.24 0.53
C ILE A 76 -3.89 4.71 1.64
N ILE A 77 -5.04 4.16 1.26
CA ILE A 77 -6.05 3.64 2.21
C ILE A 77 -6.22 2.15 2.03
N THR A 78 -6.15 1.41 3.11
CA THR A 78 -6.25 -0.05 3.11
C THR A 78 -6.89 -0.59 4.39
N THR A 79 -7.46 -1.79 4.33
CA THR A 79 -7.98 -2.51 5.52
C THR A 79 -6.94 -3.44 6.17
N VAL A 80 -5.77 -3.58 5.55
CA VAL A 80 -4.65 -4.38 6.07
C VAL A 80 -3.58 -3.44 6.66
N PRO A 81 -2.51 -3.97 7.28
CA PRO A 81 -1.36 -3.15 7.69
C PRO A 81 -0.76 -2.34 6.54
N HIS A 82 -0.24 -1.15 6.85
CA HIS A 82 0.32 -0.22 5.85
C HIS A 82 1.42 -0.85 5.00
N ASN A 83 2.23 -1.72 5.59
CA ASN A 83 3.33 -2.44 4.95
C ASN A 83 2.95 -3.85 4.47
N HIS A 84 1.67 -4.15 4.35
CA HIS A 84 1.21 -5.33 3.61
C HIS A 84 1.46 -5.13 2.11
N ALA A 85 1.75 -6.21 1.40
CA ALA A 85 2.23 -6.18 0.01
C ALA A 85 1.39 -5.30 -0.95
N THR A 86 0.06 -5.30 -0.82
CA THR A 86 -0.81 -4.59 -1.77
C THR A 86 -0.71 -3.06 -1.66
N PRO A 87 -0.88 -2.43 -0.47
CA PRO A 87 -0.67 -0.99 -0.35
C PRO A 87 0.78 -0.59 -0.60
N THR A 88 1.74 -1.41 -0.18
CA THR A 88 3.17 -1.16 -0.33
C THR A 88 3.61 -0.98 -1.78
N ALA A 89 2.98 -1.67 -2.72
CA ALA A 89 3.29 -1.56 -4.14
C ALA A 89 3.11 -0.14 -4.72
N PHE A 90 2.37 0.73 -4.03
CA PHE A 90 2.16 2.11 -4.45
C PHE A 90 3.24 3.09 -3.96
N TYR A 91 4.00 2.74 -2.89
CA TYR A 91 4.96 3.66 -2.29
C TYR A 91 6.37 3.10 -2.09
N ALA A 92 6.58 1.77 -2.15
CA ALA A 92 7.87 1.16 -1.86
C ALA A 92 8.34 0.18 -2.93
N ASN A 93 9.66 -0.07 -2.92
CA ASN A 93 10.33 -1.00 -3.80
C ASN A 93 11.12 -2.02 -2.96
N ASN A 94 10.85 -3.31 -3.13
CA ASN A 94 11.62 -4.39 -2.50
C ASN A 94 11.44 -5.70 -3.26
N VAL A 95 12.53 -6.44 -3.46
CA VAL A 95 12.48 -7.78 -4.08
C VAL A 95 11.92 -8.84 -3.12
N ASN A 96 11.74 -8.52 -1.85
CA ASN A 96 11.22 -9.40 -0.82
C ASN A 96 10.05 -8.75 -0.08
N ARG A 97 8.84 -9.26 -0.28
CA ARG A 97 7.61 -8.79 0.37
C ARG A 97 7.59 -8.94 1.90
N ASP A 98 8.47 -9.78 2.44
CA ASP A 98 8.55 -10.02 3.88
C ASP A 98 9.51 -9.05 4.59
N ALA A 99 10.16 -8.14 3.85
CA ALA A 99 10.95 -7.04 4.39
C ALA A 99 10.05 -5.89 4.86
N CYS A 100 9.09 -6.22 5.75
CA CYS A 100 8.00 -5.31 6.12
C CYS A 100 8.50 -4.05 6.83
N TYR A 101 9.47 -4.17 7.72
CA TYR A 101 10.05 -3.01 8.43
C TYR A 101 10.74 -2.04 7.46
N GLU A 102 11.58 -2.56 6.58
CA GLU A 102 12.33 -1.78 5.59
C GLU A 102 11.40 -1.07 4.60
N MET A 103 10.26 -1.69 4.27
CA MET A 103 9.25 -1.05 3.43
C MET A 103 8.55 0.11 4.13
N CYS A 104 8.28 -0.01 5.44
CA CYS A 104 7.75 1.10 6.21
C CYS A 104 8.67 2.33 6.23
N LEU A 105 9.98 2.13 6.23
CA LEU A 105 10.96 3.23 6.20
C LEU A 105 10.89 4.04 4.89
N GLN A 106 10.21 3.53 3.86
CA GLN A 106 10.00 4.23 2.61
C GLN A 106 8.77 5.14 2.63
N ILE A 107 7.86 5.02 3.60
CA ILE A 107 6.71 5.91 3.76
C ILE A 107 7.14 7.38 3.78
N PRO A 108 8.04 7.82 4.68
CA PRO A 108 8.43 9.22 4.71
C PRO A 108 9.18 9.72 3.47
N THR A 109 9.77 8.82 2.69
CA THR A 109 10.46 9.19 1.45
C THR A 109 9.53 9.26 0.25
N SER A 110 8.30 8.81 0.37
CA SER A 110 7.29 8.91 -0.68
C SER A 110 6.82 10.36 -0.89
N GLY A 111 6.75 11.13 0.20
CA GLY A 111 6.18 12.47 0.21
C GLY A 111 4.65 12.50 0.16
N PHE A 112 3.96 11.34 0.26
CA PHE A 112 2.51 11.28 0.17
C PHE A 112 1.86 11.76 1.47
N GLU A 113 0.78 12.50 1.38
CA GLU A 113 0.20 13.26 2.49
C GLU A 113 -0.59 12.41 3.48
N PHE A 114 -1.08 11.23 3.05
CA PHE A 114 -1.98 10.45 3.89
C PHE A 114 -1.83 8.94 3.74
N TYR A 115 -1.83 8.26 4.88
CA TYR A 115 -1.93 6.81 4.93
C TYR A 115 -2.99 6.39 5.95
N ALA A 116 -3.82 5.39 5.62
CA ALA A 116 -4.77 4.80 6.55
C ALA A 116 -4.79 3.27 6.44
N GLY A 117 -4.72 2.60 7.58
CA GLY A 117 -4.69 1.13 7.65
C GLY A 117 -4.78 0.57 9.06
N SER A 118 -4.55 -0.73 9.20
CA SER A 118 -4.70 -1.42 10.49
C SER A 118 -3.42 -1.48 11.35
N GLY A 119 -2.39 -0.70 11.03
CA GLY A 119 -1.13 -0.70 11.77
C GLY A 119 0.05 -1.18 10.94
N PHE A 120 1.08 -1.72 11.59
CA PHE A 120 2.32 -2.17 10.95
C PHE A 120 2.63 -3.65 11.28
N ILE A 121 3.07 -4.40 10.28
CA ILE A 121 3.70 -5.71 10.46
C ILE A 121 5.15 -5.49 10.89
N ASP A 122 5.70 -6.37 11.73
CA ASP A 122 7.08 -6.29 12.22
C ASP A 122 7.42 -4.90 12.80
N TYR A 123 6.54 -4.38 13.66
CA TYR A 123 6.59 -3.03 14.25
C TYR A 123 7.95 -2.62 14.83
N ARG A 124 8.73 -3.59 15.31
CA ARG A 124 10.10 -3.43 15.81
C ARG A 124 11.11 -4.29 15.03
N GLY A 125 10.85 -4.54 13.76
CA GLY A 125 11.60 -5.50 12.96
C GLY A 125 11.20 -6.96 13.25
N ARG A 126 11.60 -7.86 12.38
CA ARG A 126 11.24 -9.29 12.44
C ARG A 126 11.66 -9.99 13.73
N HIS A 127 12.73 -9.54 14.38
CA HIS A 127 13.24 -10.09 15.63
C HIS A 127 12.88 -9.23 16.85
N ASN A 128 12.07 -8.21 16.67
CA ASN A 128 11.64 -7.27 17.70
C ASN A 128 12.82 -6.55 18.42
N ASP A 129 13.88 -6.29 17.67
CA ASP A 129 15.16 -5.74 18.13
C ASP A 129 15.47 -4.36 17.52
N LEU A 130 14.60 -3.84 16.66
CA LEU A 130 14.71 -2.52 16.09
C LEU A 130 13.86 -1.49 16.85
N ARG A 131 14.03 -0.22 16.51
CA ARG A 131 13.21 0.87 17.04
C ARG A 131 11.75 0.71 16.57
N PRO A 132 10.77 1.15 17.39
CA PRO A 132 9.37 1.26 16.93
C PRO A 132 9.28 2.05 15.62
N ILE A 133 8.50 1.54 14.68
CA ILE A 133 8.43 2.14 13.34
C ILE A 133 7.76 3.50 13.35
N ASP A 134 6.78 3.73 14.22
CA ASP A 134 6.12 5.02 14.41
C ASP A 134 7.07 6.10 14.87
N GLU A 135 7.95 5.81 15.85
CA GLU A 135 8.99 6.74 16.27
C GLU A 135 9.90 7.17 15.11
N VAL A 136 10.31 6.21 14.26
CA VAL A 136 11.17 6.49 13.11
C VAL A 136 10.46 7.31 12.05
N ILE A 137 9.17 7.06 11.84
CA ILE A 137 8.34 7.79 10.89
C ILE A 137 8.07 9.22 11.38
N GLU A 138 7.77 9.39 12.68
CA GLU A 138 7.50 10.70 13.27
C GLU A 138 8.73 11.63 13.26
N GLU A 139 9.93 11.09 13.48
CA GLU A 139 11.18 11.85 13.33
C GLU A 139 11.38 12.43 11.91
N ARG A 140 10.66 11.90 10.92
CA ARG A 140 10.72 12.33 9.52
C ARG A 140 9.55 13.20 9.08
N GLY A 141 8.75 13.67 10.04
CA GLY A 141 7.73 14.70 9.82
C GLY A 141 6.30 14.23 9.71
N TYR A 142 6.04 12.94 9.70
CA TYR A 142 4.68 12.40 9.74
C TYR A 142 4.15 12.37 11.17
N LYS A 143 2.83 12.33 11.32
CA LYS A 143 2.16 12.02 12.58
C LYS A 143 1.45 10.67 12.50
N VAL A 144 1.73 9.79 13.44
CA VAL A 144 1.01 8.53 13.60
C VAL A 144 -0.10 8.74 14.62
N VAL A 145 -1.36 8.54 14.19
CA VAL A 145 -2.54 8.84 14.99
C VAL A 145 -3.48 7.63 15.08
N TYR A 146 -4.25 7.56 16.15
CA TYR A 146 -5.18 6.48 16.43
C TYR A 146 -6.61 7.02 16.53
N GLY A 147 -7.41 6.66 15.53
CA GLY A 147 -8.81 7.08 15.46
C GLY A 147 -9.01 8.51 14.96
N LEU A 148 -10.27 8.82 14.64
CA LEU A 148 -10.62 10.06 13.94
C LEU A 148 -10.42 11.33 14.77
N ASN A 149 -10.52 11.25 16.09
CA ASN A 149 -10.35 12.46 16.93
C ASN A 149 -8.92 12.99 16.90
N GLU A 150 -7.92 12.10 16.95
CA GLU A 150 -6.52 12.48 16.82
C GLU A 150 -6.21 12.94 15.39
N TYR A 151 -6.73 12.23 14.39
CA TYR A 151 -6.61 12.60 12.99
C TYR A 151 -7.07 14.04 12.73
N ASP A 152 -8.27 14.41 13.19
CA ASP A 152 -8.81 15.76 13.00
C ASP A 152 -7.93 16.85 13.60
N ALA A 153 -7.28 16.57 14.74
CA ALA A 153 -6.39 17.51 15.39
C ALA A 153 -5.11 17.74 14.61
N GLU A 154 -4.46 16.67 14.15
CA GLU A 154 -3.17 16.75 13.46
C GLU A 154 -3.31 17.28 12.02
N VAL A 155 -4.38 16.92 11.31
CA VAL A 155 -4.66 17.49 9.97
C VAL A 155 -4.92 19.00 10.05
N LYS A 156 -5.63 19.47 11.08
CA LYS A 156 -5.81 20.91 11.32
C LYS A 156 -4.51 21.63 11.66
N ALA A 157 -3.54 20.93 12.25
CA ALA A 157 -2.21 21.44 12.52
C ALA A 157 -1.29 21.44 11.28
N GLY A 158 -1.72 20.82 10.17
CA GLY A 158 -1.00 20.81 8.88
C GLY A 158 0.07 19.72 8.77
N PHE A 159 -0.06 18.62 9.50
CA PHE A 159 0.86 17.48 9.39
C PHE A 159 0.35 16.45 8.37
N ASP A 160 1.29 15.77 7.72
CA ASP A 160 1.03 14.55 6.99
C ASP A 160 0.77 13.41 8.01
N VAL A 161 -0.26 12.61 7.75
CA VAL A 161 -0.82 11.73 8.77
C VAL A 161 -0.81 10.27 8.36
N ILE A 162 -0.40 9.41 9.29
CA ILE A 162 -0.65 7.97 9.24
C ILE A 162 -1.73 7.64 10.26
N LEU A 163 -2.93 7.32 9.76
CA LEU A 163 -4.07 6.97 10.57
C LEU A 163 -4.16 5.45 10.78
N HIS A 164 -4.07 5.02 12.02
CA HIS A 164 -4.39 3.65 12.39
C HIS A 164 -5.87 3.53 12.75
N ALA A 165 -6.54 2.52 12.21
CA ALA A 165 -7.84 2.12 12.72
C ALA A 165 -7.66 1.67 14.18
N THR A 166 -8.48 2.21 15.08
CA THR A 166 -8.53 1.70 16.46
C THR A 166 -8.95 0.24 16.43
N ASN A 167 -8.14 -0.64 17.02
CA ASN A 167 -8.57 -2.02 17.24
C ASN A 167 -9.76 -2.00 18.19
N HIS A 168 -10.87 -2.53 17.74
CA HIS A 168 -12.05 -2.81 18.54
C HIS A 168 -11.93 -4.17 19.18
#